data_961b32679cdfef3e5fdd9f86253b27b3
#
_entry.id   961b32679cdfef3e5fdd9f86253b27b3
#
_cell.length_a   1.000
_cell.length_b   1.000
_cell.length_c   1.000
_cell.angle_alpha   90.00
_cell.angle_beta   90.00
_cell.angle_gamma   90.00
#
_symmetry.space_group_name_H-M   'P 1'
#
loop_
_entity.id
_entity.type
_entity.pdbx_description
1 polymer ?
#
loop_
_entity_poly.entity_id
_entity_poly.type
_entity_poly.pdbx_seq_one_letter_code
_entity_poly.pdbx_strand_id
1 'polypeptide(L)'
;LILADSAHGLGMLDLDMKALGIDFFASSPYKWLGAPTGVGLLYVRKDVLDKVWPTVVSSGWETNARAAKLDPSGQRSDALFYALEEAIDFNNRIGKTRIERRIKVLAGRLKQELAKIPGVKVHTPVDPYLSAGLTAFSMGGGLEAKLVEYLRQKHNLVVRTTGNPQAGTYGIRVSTPIYISTKEVDLVVEGVRTLLGHKAQT
;
A
#
# COMPACT_ATOMS: atom_id res chain seq x y z
N LEU A 1 12.26 -21.50 0.35
CA LEU A 1 10.91 -21.00 0.51
C LEU A 1 10.93 -19.47 0.58
N ILE A 2 10.00 -18.82 -0.10
CA ILE A 2 9.86 -17.37 -0.17
C ILE A 2 8.53 -16.97 0.45
N LEU A 3 8.57 -16.14 1.50
CA LEU A 3 7.41 -15.48 2.08
C LEU A 3 7.40 -14.00 1.65
N ALA A 4 6.35 -13.58 0.97
CA ALA A 4 6.10 -12.19 0.66
C ALA A 4 5.15 -11.57 1.70
N ASP A 5 5.66 -10.70 2.57
CA ASP A 5 4.81 -9.77 3.31
C ASP A 5 4.37 -8.67 2.35
N SER A 6 3.17 -8.81 1.86
CA SER A 6 2.60 -7.93 0.85
C SER A 6 1.35 -7.22 1.38
N ALA A 7 1.47 -6.68 2.58
CA ALA A 7 0.39 -5.95 3.23
C ALA A 7 -0.17 -4.79 2.36
N HIS A 8 0.59 -4.32 1.38
CA HIS A 8 0.19 -3.29 0.43
C HIS A 8 -0.01 -3.79 -1.02
N GLY A 9 0.39 -5.03 -1.36
CA GLY A 9 0.40 -5.48 -2.76
C GLY A 9 -0.99 -5.76 -3.33
N LEU A 10 -1.84 -6.43 -2.54
CA LEU A 10 -3.18 -6.80 -2.98
C LEU A 10 -4.06 -5.55 -3.19
N GLY A 11 -4.67 -5.44 -4.36
CA GLY A 11 -5.47 -4.28 -4.77
C GLY A 11 -4.66 -3.08 -5.28
N MET A 12 -3.32 -3.11 -5.15
CA MET A 12 -2.42 -2.10 -5.69
C MET A 12 -1.74 -2.57 -7.00
N LEU A 13 -1.40 -3.84 -7.07
CA LEU A 13 -0.67 -4.46 -8.18
C LEU A 13 -1.51 -5.57 -8.82
N ASP A 14 -1.31 -5.78 -10.11
CA ASP A 14 -1.86 -6.92 -10.85
C ASP A 14 -0.95 -8.14 -10.65
N LEU A 15 -1.23 -8.90 -9.58
CA LEU A 15 -0.38 -9.98 -9.13
C LEU A 15 -0.86 -11.33 -9.68
N ASP A 16 0.07 -12.10 -10.26
CA ASP A 16 -0.08 -13.52 -10.57
C ASP A 16 0.83 -14.34 -9.63
N MET A 17 0.23 -15.06 -8.69
CA MET A 17 0.96 -15.84 -7.70
C MET A 17 1.82 -16.94 -8.32
N LYS A 18 1.40 -17.50 -9.45
CA LYS A 18 2.17 -18.55 -10.16
C LYS A 18 3.39 -17.95 -10.85
N ALA A 19 3.21 -16.82 -11.55
CA ALA A 19 4.30 -16.14 -12.24
C ALA A 19 5.35 -15.59 -11.28
N LEU A 20 4.94 -15.16 -10.08
CA LEU A 20 5.84 -14.65 -9.03
C LEU A 20 6.69 -15.76 -8.40
N GLY A 21 6.29 -17.03 -8.49
CA GLY A 21 7.06 -18.16 -7.93
C GLY A 21 7.22 -18.14 -6.42
N ILE A 22 6.37 -17.41 -5.70
CA ILE A 22 6.41 -17.30 -4.22
C ILE A 22 5.66 -18.46 -3.58
N ASP A 23 6.10 -18.84 -2.37
CA ASP A 23 5.52 -19.94 -1.61
C ASP A 23 4.39 -19.46 -0.70
N PHE A 24 4.56 -18.28 -0.09
CA PHE A 24 3.62 -17.67 0.83
C PHE A 24 3.43 -16.20 0.48
N PHE A 25 2.18 -15.73 0.54
CA PHE A 25 1.84 -14.33 0.37
C PHE A 25 0.84 -13.93 1.45
N ALA A 26 1.23 -12.99 2.30
CA ALA A 26 0.36 -12.43 3.32
C ALA A 26 -0.03 -10.99 2.96
N SER A 27 -1.32 -10.66 3.08
CA SER A 27 -1.82 -9.34 2.70
C SER A 27 -2.91 -8.80 3.62
N SER A 28 -3.08 -7.49 3.57
CA SER A 28 -4.09 -6.73 4.31
C SER A 28 -5.12 -6.15 3.33
N PRO A 29 -6.20 -6.87 3.00
CA PRO A 29 -7.19 -6.45 2.00
C PRO A 29 -7.86 -5.10 2.27
N TYR A 30 -7.95 -4.69 3.55
CA TYR A 30 -8.54 -3.41 3.94
C TYR A 30 -7.77 -2.16 3.47
N LYS A 31 -6.53 -2.32 2.97
CA LYS A 31 -5.73 -1.19 2.49
C LYS A 31 -6.12 -0.78 1.08
N TRP A 32 -5.54 -1.42 0.08
CA TRP A 32 -5.69 -1.03 -1.32
C TRP A 32 -6.87 -1.70 -2.01
N LEU A 33 -7.26 -2.90 -1.58
CA LEU A 33 -8.43 -3.58 -2.12
C LEU A 33 -9.74 -2.93 -1.65
N GLY A 34 -9.70 -2.19 -0.50
CA GLY A 34 -10.88 -1.51 0.03
C GLY A 34 -11.84 -2.42 0.80
N ALA A 35 -11.39 -3.59 1.25
CA ALA A 35 -12.16 -4.46 2.13
C ALA A 35 -12.29 -3.87 3.54
N PRO A 36 -13.22 -4.36 4.38
CA PRO A 36 -13.32 -3.91 5.75
C PRO A 36 -12.08 -4.29 6.58
N THR A 37 -11.83 -3.52 7.65
CA THR A 37 -10.80 -3.88 8.63
C THR A 37 -11.18 -5.16 9.35
N GLY A 38 -10.18 -5.99 9.71
CA GLY A 38 -10.38 -7.24 10.42
C GLY A 38 -10.30 -8.49 9.53
N VAL A 39 -10.14 -8.32 8.22
CA VAL A 39 -9.84 -9.43 7.30
C VAL A 39 -8.37 -9.43 6.88
N GLY A 40 -7.79 -10.61 6.80
CA GLY A 40 -6.47 -10.87 6.25
C GLY A 40 -6.54 -11.90 5.14
N LEU A 41 -5.47 -12.00 4.35
CA LEU A 41 -5.33 -13.02 3.32
C LEU A 41 -3.96 -13.69 3.45
N LEU A 42 -3.98 -15.01 3.46
CA LEU A 42 -2.78 -15.85 3.35
C LEU A 42 -2.93 -16.77 2.13
N TYR A 43 -2.04 -16.60 1.17
CA TYR A 43 -1.84 -17.57 0.10
C TYR A 43 -0.70 -18.51 0.47
N VAL A 44 -0.90 -19.80 0.23
CA VAL A 44 0.14 -20.83 0.36
C VAL A 44 0.16 -21.65 -0.91
N ARG A 45 1.33 -21.79 -1.54
CA ARG A 45 1.50 -22.61 -2.73
C ARG A 45 1.17 -24.07 -2.42
N LYS A 46 0.44 -24.72 -3.32
CA LYS A 46 -0.17 -26.04 -3.10
C LYS A 46 0.85 -27.10 -2.66
N ASP A 47 2.01 -27.12 -3.29
CA ASP A 47 3.06 -28.15 -3.07
C ASP A 47 3.86 -27.97 -1.77
N VAL A 48 3.64 -26.86 -1.04
CA VAL A 48 4.24 -26.62 0.28
C VAL A 48 3.24 -26.74 1.42
N LEU A 49 1.94 -26.88 1.12
CA LEU A 49 0.89 -26.95 2.15
C LEU A 49 1.10 -28.08 3.16
N ASP A 50 1.58 -29.25 2.73
CA ASP A 50 1.81 -30.39 3.62
C ASP A 50 2.97 -30.16 4.59
N LYS A 51 3.84 -29.20 4.30
CA LYS A 51 4.96 -28.79 5.16
C LYS A 51 4.60 -27.70 6.14
N VAL A 52 3.38 -27.14 6.03
CA VAL A 52 2.92 -26.04 6.88
C VAL A 52 2.04 -26.55 8.00
N TRP A 53 2.39 -26.15 9.19
CA TRP A 53 1.65 -26.43 10.40
C TRP A 53 0.82 -25.22 10.83
N PRO A 54 -0.44 -25.37 11.27
CA PRO A 54 -1.21 -24.23 11.76
C PRO A 54 -0.61 -23.72 13.08
N THR A 55 -0.40 -22.42 13.18
CA THR A 55 0.08 -21.77 14.41
C THR A 55 -0.99 -21.83 15.51
N VAL A 56 -2.26 -21.74 15.12
CA VAL A 56 -3.42 -21.92 16.00
C VAL A 56 -4.07 -23.26 15.66
N VAL A 57 -3.89 -24.23 16.54
CA VAL A 57 -4.51 -25.54 16.41
C VAL A 57 -5.96 -25.43 16.90
N SER A 58 -6.91 -25.62 16.01
CA SER A 58 -8.34 -25.52 16.27
C SER A 58 -9.08 -26.77 15.76
N SER A 59 -10.37 -26.90 16.08
CA SER A 59 -11.19 -28.06 15.67
C SER A 59 -11.11 -28.27 14.15
N GLY A 60 -10.86 -29.51 13.73
CA GLY A 60 -10.82 -29.90 12.33
C GLY A 60 -9.50 -29.62 11.60
N TRP A 61 -8.47 -29.09 12.23
CA TRP A 61 -7.19 -28.80 11.57
C TRP A 61 -6.53 -30.04 10.93
N GLU A 62 -6.69 -31.22 11.53
CA GLU A 62 -6.14 -32.47 11.00
C GLU A 62 -6.93 -33.00 9.81
N THR A 63 -8.23 -32.75 9.77
CA THR A 63 -9.16 -33.27 8.77
C THR A 63 -9.43 -32.31 7.63
N ASN A 64 -9.17 -31.01 7.81
CA ASN A 64 -9.35 -30.00 6.78
C ASN A 64 -8.30 -30.15 5.67
N ALA A 65 -8.79 -30.27 4.45
CA ALA A 65 -7.93 -30.37 3.27
C ALA A 65 -7.37 -29.00 2.85
N ARG A 66 -6.18 -29.01 2.26
CA ARG A 66 -5.54 -27.84 1.65
C ARG A 66 -5.31 -26.69 2.67
N ALA A 67 -5.49 -25.43 2.22
CA ALA A 67 -5.30 -24.26 3.05
C ALA A 67 -6.35 -24.11 4.15
N ALA A 68 -7.49 -24.80 4.06
CA ALA A 68 -8.53 -24.76 5.08
C ALA A 68 -8.03 -25.19 6.46
N LYS A 69 -6.98 -26.01 6.57
CA LYS A 69 -6.36 -26.37 7.85
C LYS A 69 -5.74 -25.17 8.59
N LEU A 70 -5.41 -24.10 7.86
CA LEU A 70 -4.77 -22.89 8.41
C LEU A 70 -5.77 -21.82 8.81
N ASP A 71 -7.04 -21.98 8.44
CA ASP A 71 -8.08 -20.99 8.63
C ASP A 71 -8.80 -21.06 9.99
N PRO A 72 -9.01 -22.23 10.64
CA PRO A 72 -9.79 -22.32 11.87
C PRO A 72 -9.14 -21.55 13.01
N SER A 73 -9.71 -20.41 13.36
CA SER A 73 -9.29 -19.56 14.48
C SER A 73 -10.44 -19.23 15.44
N GLY A 74 -11.51 -20.02 15.39
CA GLY A 74 -12.74 -19.81 16.13
C GLY A 74 -13.79 -19.01 15.37
N GLN A 75 -14.80 -18.51 16.09
CA GLN A 75 -15.90 -17.75 15.49
C GLN A 75 -15.44 -16.38 15.00
N ARG A 76 -15.89 -16.01 13.80
CA ARG A 76 -15.62 -14.72 13.17
C ARG A 76 -16.91 -14.15 12.57
N SER A 77 -16.91 -12.88 12.26
CA SER A 77 -18.05 -12.24 11.62
C SER A 77 -18.12 -12.60 10.14
N ASP A 78 -19.17 -13.30 9.74
CA ASP A 78 -19.42 -13.64 8.33
C ASP A 78 -19.63 -12.38 7.48
N ALA A 79 -20.18 -11.32 8.05
CA ALA A 79 -20.38 -10.05 7.35
C ALA A 79 -19.07 -9.47 6.79
N LEU A 80 -17.93 -9.72 7.44
CA LEU A 80 -16.63 -9.27 6.95
C LEU A 80 -16.20 -10.03 5.69
N PHE A 81 -16.55 -11.31 5.57
CA PHE A 81 -16.23 -12.12 4.38
C PHE A 81 -17.10 -11.74 3.19
N TYR A 82 -18.41 -11.50 3.41
CA TYR A 82 -19.29 -10.96 2.35
C TYR A 82 -18.82 -9.59 1.87
N ALA A 83 -18.43 -8.72 2.78
CA ALA A 83 -17.89 -7.41 2.39
C ALA A 83 -16.52 -7.50 1.69
N LEU A 84 -15.70 -8.52 1.98
CA LEU A 84 -14.48 -8.81 1.23
C LEU A 84 -14.80 -9.23 -0.20
N GLU A 85 -15.82 -10.06 -0.41
CA GLU A 85 -16.30 -10.49 -1.73
C GLU A 85 -16.69 -9.27 -2.57
N GLU A 86 -17.51 -8.36 -2.02
CA GLU A 86 -17.91 -7.13 -2.69
C GLU A 86 -16.70 -6.23 -3.07
N ALA A 87 -15.70 -6.15 -2.19
CA ALA A 87 -14.48 -5.41 -2.49
C ALA A 87 -13.68 -6.05 -3.64
N ILE A 88 -13.61 -7.38 -3.69
CA ILE A 88 -12.98 -8.12 -4.79
C ILE A 88 -13.73 -7.85 -6.10
N ASP A 89 -15.04 -7.94 -6.09
CA ASP A 89 -15.87 -7.72 -7.28
C ASP A 89 -15.81 -6.29 -7.77
N PHE A 90 -15.79 -5.32 -6.87
CA PHE A 90 -15.56 -3.92 -7.22
C PHE A 90 -14.23 -3.72 -7.96
N ASN A 91 -13.13 -4.29 -7.44
CA ASN A 91 -11.82 -4.21 -8.07
C ASN A 91 -11.78 -4.94 -9.42
N ASN A 92 -12.43 -6.11 -9.53
CA ASN A 92 -12.53 -6.88 -10.77
C ASN A 92 -13.32 -6.11 -11.86
N ARG A 93 -14.39 -5.40 -11.49
CA ARG A 93 -15.16 -4.54 -12.42
C ARG A 93 -14.33 -3.38 -12.98
N ILE A 94 -13.43 -2.82 -12.20
CA ILE A 94 -12.48 -1.79 -12.67
C ILE A 94 -11.40 -2.43 -13.55
N GLY A 95 -10.88 -3.58 -13.13
CA GLY A 95 -9.79 -4.33 -13.75
C GLY A 95 -8.43 -4.03 -13.11
N LYS A 96 -7.74 -5.09 -12.67
CA LYS A 96 -6.48 -5.02 -11.90
C LYS A 96 -5.40 -4.22 -12.62
N THR A 97 -5.19 -4.49 -13.90
CA THR A 97 -4.20 -3.77 -14.74
C THR A 97 -4.51 -2.27 -14.85
N ARG A 98 -5.79 -1.90 -14.91
CA ARG A 98 -6.21 -0.49 -14.95
C ARG A 98 -5.95 0.20 -13.61
N ILE A 99 -6.22 -0.50 -12.51
CA ILE A 99 -5.93 -0.02 -11.14
C ILE A 99 -4.44 0.24 -10.99
N GLU A 100 -3.59 -0.75 -11.27
CA GLU A 100 -2.15 -0.63 -11.17
C GLU A 100 -1.62 0.53 -12.03
N ARG A 101 -2.04 0.62 -13.29
CA ARG A 101 -1.63 1.70 -14.19
C ARG A 101 -1.99 3.08 -13.62
N ARG A 102 -3.23 3.25 -13.13
CA ARG A 102 -3.69 4.51 -12.54
C ARG A 102 -2.84 4.90 -11.32
N ILE A 103 -2.59 3.96 -10.44
CA ILE A 103 -1.77 4.14 -9.24
C ILE A 103 -0.34 4.56 -9.61
N LYS A 104 0.29 3.85 -10.56
CA LYS A 104 1.66 4.15 -11.03
C LYS A 104 1.76 5.52 -11.72
N VAL A 105 0.74 5.93 -12.48
CA VAL A 105 0.69 7.26 -13.10
C VAL A 105 0.67 8.36 -12.02
N LEU A 106 -0.16 8.24 -11.01
CA LEU A 106 -0.24 9.23 -9.93
C LEU A 106 1.05 9.30 -9.11
N ALA A 107 1.59 8.14 -8.73
CA ALA A 107 2.87 8.07 -7.99
C ALA A 107 4.05 8.56 -8.82
N GLY A 108 4.06 8.26 -10.12
CA GLY A 108 5.07 8.74 -11.06
C GLY A 108 5.07 10.27 -11.16
N ARG A 109 3.89 10.87 -11.35
CA ARG A 109 3.71 12.33 -11.33
C ARG A 109 4.27 12.94 -10.04
N LEU A 110 3.85 12.41 -8.89
CA LEU A 110 4.31 12.92 -7.60
C LEU A 110 5.84 12.88 -7.49
N LYS A 111 6.46 11.75 -7.78
CA LYS A 111 7.91 11.57 -7.70
C LYS A 111 8.66 12.50 -8.63
N GLN A 112 8.21 12.64 -9.87
CA GLN A 112 8.82 13.51 -10.87
C GLN A 112 8.75 14.98 -10.46
N GLU A 113 7.61 15.45 -9.97
CA GLU A 113 7.45 16.84 -9.55
C GLU A 113 8.23 17.16 -8.27
N LEU A 114 8.25 16.23 -7.29
CA LEU A 114 9.05 16.38 -6.08
C LEU A 114 10.56 16.42 -6.37
N ALA A 115 11.03 15.60 -7.29
CA ALA A 115 12.45 15.55 -7.66
C ALA A 115 12.98 16.86 -8.30
N LYS A 116 12.10 17.70 -8.83
CA LYS A 116 12.45 19.02 -9.38
C LYS A 116 12.63 20.10 -8.32
N ILE A 117 12.25 19.85 -7.07
CA ILE A 117 12.28 20.86 -6.00
C ILE A 117 13.62 20.80 -5.29
N PRO A 118 14.44 21.87 -5.30
CA PRO A 118 15.68 21.94 -4.55
C PRO A 118 15.43 21.69 -3.04
N GLY A 119 16.29 20.87 -2.42
CA GLY A 119 16.14 20.50 -1.00
C GLY A 119 15.22 19.31 -0.74
N VAL A 120 14.54 18.77 -1.75
CA VAL A 120 13.75 17.53 -1.63
C VAL A 120 14.58 16.34 -2.06
N LYS A 121 14.58 15.30 -1.26
CA LYS A 121 15.15 13.99 -1.59
C LYS A 121 14.03 12.96 -1.68
N VAL A 122 13.76 12.46 -2.89
CA VAL A 122 12.83 11.34 -3.12
C VAL A 122 13.58 10.03 -2.85
N HIS A 123 13.07 9.23 -1.90
CA HIS A 123 13.68 7.96 -1.49
C HIS A 123 13.15 6.78 -2.28
N THR A 124 11.89 6.88 -2.74
CA THR A 124 11.26 5.82 -3.55
C THR A 124 11.81 5.87 -4.98
N PRO A 125 12.25 4.73 -5.55
CA PRO A 125 12.71 4.69 -6.93
C PRO A 125 11.69 5.29 -7.90
N VAL A 126 12.19 6.04 -8.90
CA VAL A 126 11.33 6.58 -9.96
C VAL A 126 10.88 5.47 -10.92
N ASP A 127 11.70 4.44 -11.06
CA ASP A 127 11.41 3.27 -11.90
C ASP A 127 10.08 2.61 -11.50
N PRO A 128 9.10 2.50 -12.40
CA PRO A 128 7.80 1.89 -12.14
C PRO A 128 7.86 0.37 -11.90
N TYR A 129 8.98 -0.29 -12.19
CA TYR A 129 9.19 -1.70 -11.85
C TYR A 129 9.65 -1.89 -10.41
N LEU A 130 10.27 -0.88 -9.81
CA LEU A 130 10.79 -0.92 -8.44
C LEU A 130 9.91 -0.17 -7.44
N SER A 131 8.78 0.37 -7.88
CA SER A 131 7.89 1.16 -7.03
C SER A 131 6.45 1.14 -7.55
N ALA A 132 5.51 1.44 -6.65
CA ALA A 132 4.09 1.50 -6.98
C ALA A 132 3.43 2.73 -6.33
N GLY A 133 2.32 2.55 -5.60
CA GLY A 133 1.50 3.64 -5.08
C GLY A 133 2.01 4.33 -3.81
N LEU A 134 3.15 3.94 -3.27
CA LEU A 134 3.77 4.56 -2.10
C LEU A 134 4.96 5.41 -2.53
N THR A 135 4.99 6.66 -2.10
CA THR A 135 6.13 7.56 -2.33
C THR A 135 6.64 8.08 -1.00
N ALA A 136 7.93 7.87 -0.74
CA ALA A 136 8.63 8.40 0.42
C ALA A 136 9.65 9.46 -0.02
N PHE A 137 9.66 10.59 0.68
CA PHE A 137 10.61 11.68 0.44
C PHE A 137 10.90 12.44 1.72
N SER A 138 11.99 13.21 1.75
CA SER A 138 12.34 14.12 2.82
C SER A 138 12.61 15.53 2.29
N MET A 139 12.40 16.52 3.14
CA MET A 139 12.57 17.94 2.82
C MET A 139 13.76 18.57 3.55
N GLY A 140 14.22 17.92 4.62
CA GLY A 140 15.20 18.50 5.53
C GLY A 140 14.63 19.57 6.47
N GLY A 141 15.47 20.03 7.40
CA GLY A 141 15.08 21.11 8.32
C GLY A 141 13.94 20.82 9.28
N GLY A 142 13.49 19.56 9.42
CA GLY A 142 12.38 19.21 10.30
C GLY A 142 11.02 19.69 9.80
N LEU A 143 10.88 19.95 8.50
CA LEU A 143 9.64 20.49 7.90
C LEU A 143 8.57 19.41 7.66
N GLU A 144 8.92 18.14 7.82
CA GLU A 144 8.03 17.01 7.51
C GLU A 144 6.72 17.04 8.33
N ALA A 145 6.82 17.27 9.63
CA ALA A 145 5.63 17.39 10.49
C ALA A 145 4.78 18.61 10.13
N LYS A 146 5.44 19.74 9.80
CA LYS A 146 4.75 20.96 9.36
C LYS A 146 3.99 20.75 8.04
N LEU A 147 4.56 19.97 7.10
CA LEU A 147 3.87 19.66 5.86
C LEU A 147 2.63 18.79 6.10
N VAL A 148 2.70 17.79 6.97
CA VAL A 148 1.54 16.96 7.33
C VAL A 148 0.40 17.84 7.87
N GLU A 149 0.72 18.75 8.78
CA GLU A 149 -0.26 19.67 9.37
C GLU A 149 -0.81 20.65 8.32
N TYR A 150 0.05 21.29 7.52
CA TYR A 150 -0.33 22.21 6.45
C TYR A 150 -1.30 21.57 5.45
N LEU A 151 -0.97 20.38 4.95
CA LEU A 151 -1.81 19.66 3.98
C LEU A 151 -3.18 19.31 4.58
N ARG A 152 -3.21 18.90 5.84
CA ARG A 152 -4.46 18.58 6.53
C ARG A 152 -5.34 19.82 6.72
N GLN A 153 -4.77 20.91 7.21
CA GLN A 153 -5.54 22.13 7.54
C GLN A 153 -5.99 22.90 6.30
N LYS A 154 -5.11 23.02 5.30
CA LYS A 154 -5.39 23.82 4.11
C LYS A 154 -6.16 23.08 3.02
N HIS A 155 -5.91 21.77 2.87
CA HIS A 155 -6.39 21.02 1.73
C HIS A 155 -7.19 19.76 2.13
N ASN A 156 -7.35 19.49 3.41
CA ASN A 156 -7.96 18.27 3.95
C ASN A 156 -7.29 16.97 3.42
N LEU A 157 -5.99 17.06 3.12
CA LEU A 157 -5.18 15.94 2.67
C LEU A 157 -4.46 15.27 3.84
N VAL A 158 -4.56 13.95 3.91
CA VAL A 158 -3.92 13.15 4.96
C VAL A 158 -2.70 12.43 4.39
N VAL A 159 -1.53 12.85 4.82
CA VAL A 159 -0.25 12.18 4.59
C VAL A 159 0.37 11.82 5.94
N ARG A 160 1.43 11.02 5.95
CA ARG A 160 2.09 10.59 7.20
C ARG A 160 3.59 10.80 7.14
N THR A 161 4.18 11.10 8.29
CA THR A 161 5.62 10.94 8.47
C THR A 161 6.00 9.46 8.48
N THR A 162 7.20 9.13 8.09
CA THR A 162 7.74 7.77 8.03
C THR A 162 9.22 7.76 8.39
N GLY A 163 9.75 6.59 8.73
CA GLY A 163 11.14 6.43 9.10
C GLY A 163 11.44 6.79 10.56
N ASN A 164 12.73 6.83 10.89
CA ASN A 164 13.23 7.12 12.23
C ASN A 164 14.18 8.32 12.17
N PRO A 165 13.89 9.44 12.88
CA PRO A 165 14.76 10.61 12.91
C PRO A 165 16.18 10.30 13.41
N GLN A 166 16.31 9.42 14.42
CA GLN A 166 17.58 9.04 15.00
C GLN A 166 18.44 8.22 14.03
N ALA A 167 17.81 7.49 13.12
CA ALA A 167 18.49 6.74 12.05
C ALA A 167 18.71 7.55 10.76
N GLY A 168 18.35 8.85 10.74
CA GLY A 168 18.47 9.69 9.56
C GLY A 168 17.54 9.29 8.39
N THR A 169 16.51 8.49 8.66
CA THR A 169 15.56 7.99 7.64
C THR A 169 14.20 8.67 7.69
N TYR A 170 14.08 9.75 8.45
CA TYR A 170 12.83 10.46 8.63
C TYR A 170 12.40 11.18 7.36
N GLY A 171 11.12 11.08 7.04
CA GLY A 171 10.54 11.68 5.85
C GLY A 171 9.02 11.64 5.88
N ILE A 172 8.44 11.84 4.71
CA ILE A 172 7.00 11.79 4.48
C ILE A 172 6.68 10.62 3.56
N ARG A 173 5.59 9.94 3.84
CA ARG A 173 5.00 8.93 2.97
C ARG A 173 3.66 9.39 2.46
N VAL A 174 3.53 9.41 1.15
CA VAL A 174 2.28 9.66 0.43
C VAL A 174 1.80 8.39 -0.23
N SER A 175 0.52 8.09 -0.11
CA SER A 175 -0.16 6.99 -0.80
C SER A 175 -1.04 7.59 -1.90
N THR A 176 -1.00 7.01 -3.10
CA THR A 176 -1.77 7.48 -4.27
C THR A 176 -2.73 6.39 -4.76
N PRO A 177 -3.79 6.06 -3.99
CA PRO A 177 -4.80 5.09 -4.43
C PRO A 177 -5.61 5.60 -5.62
N ILE A 178 -6.41 4.72 -6.23
CA ILE A 178 -7.13 5.00 -7.48
C ILE A 178 -8.10 6.19 -7.39
N TYR A 179 -8.64 6.46 -6.20
CA TYR A 179 -9.61 7.53 -5.95
C TYR A 179 -8.99 8.92 -5.76
N ILE A 180 -7.65 9.01 -5.68
CA ILE A 180 -6.95 10.29 -5.63
C ILE A 180 -6.93 10.93 -7.03
N SER A 181 -7.18 12.23 -7.07
CA SER A 181 -7.09 13.04 -8.29
C SER A 181 -5.65 13.54 -8.53
N THR A 182 -5.37 13.92 -9.76
CA THR A 182 -4.11 14.60 -10.11
C THR A 182 -3.97 15.95 -9.38
N LYS A 183 -5.10 16.65 -9.17
CA LYS A 183 -5.12 17.90 -8.42
C LYS A 183 -4.64 17.71 -6.98
N GLU A 184 -5.04 16.65 -6.31
CA GLU A 184 -4.58 16.36 -4.93
C GLU A 184 -3.08 16.04 -4.90
N VAL A 185 -2.56 15.35 -5.91
CA VAL A 185 -1.10 15.16 -6.08
C VAL A 185 -0.38 16.51 -6.22
N ASP A 186 -0.92 17.41 -7.05
CA ASP A 186 -0.35 18.74 -7.27
C ASP A 186 -0.38 19.60 -5.99
N LEU A 187 -1.43 19.52 -5.19
CA LEU A 187 -1.51 20.19 -3.89
C LEU A 187 -0.45 19.72 -2.89
N VAL A 188 -0.07 18.43 -2.91
CA VAL A 188 1.06 17.95 -2.11
C VAL A 188 2.36 18.62 -2.56
N VAL A 189 2.60 18.68 -3.86
CA VAL A 189 3.81 19.31 -4.44
C VAL A 189 3.86 20.82 -4.12
N GLU A 190 2.72 21.50 -4.24
CA GLU A 190 2.59 22.93 -3.89
C GLU A 190 2.88 23.17 -2.40
N GLY A 191 2.35 22.33 -1.51
CA GLY A 191 2.63 22.40 -0.07
C GLY A 191 4.13 22.28 0.24
N VAL A 192 4.83 21.38 -0.45
CA VAL A 192 6.29 21.23 -0.33
C VAL A 192 7.00 22.50 -0.77
N ARG A 193 6.64 23.05 -1.94
CA ARG A 193 7.23 24.29 -2.45
C ARG A 193 7.00 25.47 -1.50
N THR A 194 5.78 25.59 -1.00
CA THR A 194 5.40 26.68 -0.05
C THR A 194 6.24 26.65 1.21
N LEU A 195 6.42 25.48 1.82
CA LEU A 195 7.18 25.36 3.08
C LEU A 195 8.69 25.52 2.88
N LEU A 196 9.22 25.23 1.70
CA LEU A 196 10.61 25.47 1.35
C LEU A 196 10.87 26.91 0.86
N GLY A 197 9.86 27.76 0.79
CA GLY A 197 9.99 29.15 0.33
C GLY A 197 10.15 29.31 -1.20
N HIS A 198 9.87 28.25 -1.97
CA HIS A 198 9.87 28.33 -3.43
C HIS A 198 8.53 28.88 -3.92
N LYS A 199 8.55 29.94 -4.74
CA LYS A 199 7.33 30.42 -5.41
C LYS A 199 6.78 29.35 -6.35
N ALA A 200 5.45 29.23 -6.42
CA ALA A 200 4.78 28.40 -7.42
C ALA A 200 5.28 28.84 -8.81
N GLN A 201 5.70 27.88 -9.65
CA GLN A 201 5.91 28.16 -11.06
C GLN A 201 4.50 28.29 -11.67
N THR A 202 4.14 29.52 -12.04
CA THR A 202 2.93 29.84 -12.82
C THR A 202 3.02 29.31 -14.23
#